data_827a62539e88e990a9d10c4f13973932
#
_entry.id   827a62539e88e990a9d10c4f13973932
#
_cell.length_a   1.000
_cell.length_b   1.000
_cell.length_c   1.000
_cell.angle_alpha   90.00
_cell.angle_beta   90.00
_cell.angle_gamma   90.00
#
_symmetry.space_group_name_H-M   'P 1'
#
loop_
_entity.id
_entity.type
_entity.pdbx_description
1 polymer ?
#
loop_
_entity_poly.entity_id
_entity_poly.type
_entity_poly.pdbx_seq_one_letter_code
_entity_poly.pdbx_strand_id
1 'polypeptide(L)'
;CPACDLHHYPRISPAIITAIVKGNQILLARGVNFPNQKMFSVLAGFVEPGETLEECLRREVFEEVGIQVKHIRYFKSQSWPFPDSLMIGFTAQYDSGQISEDPSEILEARWFDADHLPLTPDKKVLAGELIDWFVRSQTRESC
;
A
#
# COMPACT_ATOMS: atom_id res chain seq x y z
N CYS A 1 24.62 -27.07 2.23
CA CYS A 1 25.88 -26.94 2.97
C CYS A 1 26.65 -28.25 2.87
N PRO A 2 27.88 -28.28 2.31
CA PRO A 2 28.66 -29.54 2.17
C PRO A 2 29.03 -30.20 3.51
N ALA A 3 29.02 -29.44 4.60
CA ALA A 3 29.45 -29.96 5.91
C ALA A 3 28.29 -30.58 6.74
N CYS A 4 27.06 -30.19 6.52
CA CYS A 4 25.91 -30.63 7.34
C CYS A 4 24.66 -30.97 6.54
N ASP A 5 24.76 -31.00 5.21
CA ASP A 5 23.68 -31.27 4.26
C ASP A 5 22.41 -30.38 4.45
N LEU A 6 22.54 -29.24 5.13
CA LEU A 6 21.48 -28.28 5.33
C LEU A 6 21.20 -27.52 4.04
N HIS A 7 19.94 -27.54 3.59
CA HIS A 7 19.48 -26.78 2.44
C HIS A 7 18.99 -25.40 2.89
N HIS A 8 19.48 -24.35 2.21
CA HIS A 8 19.04 -22.97 2.39
C HIS A 8 18.35 -22.50 1.13
N TYR A 9 17.12 -22.02 1.29
CA TYR A 9 16.37 -21.42 0.20
C TYR A 9 16.35 -19.90 0.35
N PRO A 10 16.44 -19.14 -0.77
CA PRO A 10 16.27 -17.69 -0.71
C PRO A 10 14.92 -17.34 -0.09
N ARG A 11 14.94 -16.41 0.86
CA ARG A 11 13.72 -15.90 1.47
C ARG A 11 13.04 -14.91 0.52
N ILE A 12 11.71 -14.99 0.42
CA ILE A 12 10.86 -13.99 -0.22
C ILE A 12 9.74 -13.67 0.76
N SER A 13 9.64 -12.40 1.15
CA SER A 13 8.64 -11.90 2.08
C SER A 13 7.54 -11.18 1.29
N PRO A 14 6.34 -11.76 1.12
CA PRO A 14 5.25 -11.10 0.41
C PRO A 14 4.70 -9.94 1.24
N ALA A 15 4.46 -8.81 0.57
CA ALA A 15 3.83 -7.64 1.16
C ALA A 15 2.81 -7.06 0.19
N ILE A 16 1.63 -6.69 0.69
CA ILE A 16 0.65 -5.96 -0.10
C ILE A 16 0.97 -4.47 -0.09
N ILE A 17 0.54 -3.78 -1.15
CA ILE A 17 0.53 -2.32 -1.24
C ILE A 17 -0.72 -1.91 -2.01
N THR A 18 -1.47 -0.90 -1.51
CA THR A 18 -2.80 -0.63 -2.05
C THR A 18 -3.14 0.84 -2.19
N ALA A 19 -3.65 1.21 -3.36
CA ALA A 19 -4.33 2.50 -3.57
C ALA A 19 -5.81 2.34 -3.21
N ILE A 20 -6.28 3.10 -2.22
CA ILE A 20 -7.68 3.11 -1.79
C ILE A 20 -8.34 4.40 -2.30
N VAL A 21 -9.41 4.24 -3.06
CA VAL A 21 -10.12 5.35 -3.72
C VAL A 21 -11.52 5.54 -3.12
N LYS A 22 -11.89 6.78 -2.88
CA LYS A 22 -13.22 7.22 -2.45
C LYS A 22 -13.70 8.35 -3.35
N GLY A 23 -14.55 8.02 -4.32
CA GLY A 23 -14.95 9.00 -5.35
C GLY A 23 -13.74 9.52 -6.13
N ASN A 24 -13.49 10.81 -6.06
CA ASN A 24 -12.36 11.49 -6.71
C ASN A 24 -11.12 11.66 -5.80
N GLN A 25 -11.08 10.97 -4.67
CA GLN A 25 -10.01 11.08 -3.68
C GLN A 25 -9.27 9.76 -3.49
N ILE A 26 -7.98 9.85 -3.21
CA ILE A 26 -7.12 8.73 -2.80
C ILE A 26 -6.72 8.87 -1.32
N LEU A 27 -6.70 7.77 -0.58
CA LEU A 27 -6.15 7.74 0.76
C LEU A 27 -4.63 7.64 0.68
N LEU A 28 -3.96 8.59 1.32
CA LEU A 28 -2.51 8.55 1.52
C LEU A 28 -2.20 8.73 3.00
N ALA A 29 -1.16 8.05 3.45
CA ALA A 29 -0.71 8.09 4.82
C ALA A 29 0.79 8.40 4.92
N ARG A 30 1.18 8.88 6.08
CA ARG A 30 2.55 9.17 6.45
C ARG A 30 2.95 8.27 7.61
N GLY A 31 3.86 7.35 7.35
CA GLY A 31 4.34 6.38 8.34
C GLY A 31 5.38 6.97 9.30
N VAL A 32 5.39 6.48 10.54
CA VAL A 32 6.38 6.88 11.56
C VAL A 32 7.82 6.59 11.14
N ASN A 33 8.03 5.53 10.35
CA ASN A 33 9.34 5.06 9.92
C ASN A 33 9.77 5.59 8.54
N PHE A 34 9.03 6.53 7.94
CA PHE A 34 9.42 7.08 6.65
C PHE A 34 10.69 7.92 6.79
N PRO A 35 11.71 7.69 5.93
CA PRO A 35 12.94 8.49 5.94
C PRO A 35 12.67 9.98 5.72
N ASN A 36 11.69 10.30 4.90
CA ASN A 36 11.21 11.66 4.68
C ASN A 36 9.83 11.85 5.33
N GLN A 37 9.80 12.51 6.46
CA GLN A 37 8.60 12.77 7.26
C GLN A 37 7.57 13.71 6.57
N LYS A 38 7.90 14.27 5.41
CA LYS A 38 6.96 15.08 4.59
C LYS A 38 6.27 14.24 3.51
N MET A 39 6.74 13.02 3.27
CA MET A 39 6.23 12.16 2.21
C MET A 39 4.98 11.41 2.67
N PHE A 40 3.95 11.41 1.83
CA PHE A 40 2.78 10.56 1.96
C PHE A 40 2.82 9.45 0.90
N SER A 41 2.36 8.27 1.27
CA SER A 41 2.32 7.11 0.38
C SER A 41 1.01 6.35 0.54
N VAL A 42 0.79 5.39 -0.32
CA VAL A 42 -0.26 4.38 -0.17
C VAL A 42 0.10 3.41 0.96
N LEU A 43 -0.89 2.73 1.54
CA LEU A 43 -0.70 1.76 2.61
C LEU A 43 -0.03 0.49 2.11
N ALA A 44 0.78 -0.14 2.96
CA ALA A 44 1.47 -1.39 2.65
C ALA A 44 1.71 -2.19 3.94
N GLY A 45 1.60 -3.52 3.86
CA GLY A 45 1.86 -4.38 4.99
C GLY A 45 2.28 -5.79 4.59
N PHE A 46 2.91 -6.50 5.53
CA PHE A 46 3.38 -7.86 5.30
C PHE A 46 2.27 -8.89 5.47
N VAL A 47 2.31 -9.91 4.60
CA VAL A 47 1.40 -11.06 4.69
C VAL A 47 1.83 -11.93 5.88
N GLU A 48 0.87 -12.25 6.75
CA GLU A 48 1.08 -13.16 7.86
C GLU A 48 0.83 -14.63 7.46
N PRO A 49 1.43 -15.60 8.16
CA PRO A 49 1.18 -17.02 7.89
C PRO A 49 -0.30 -17.37 8.01
N GLY A 50 -0.85 -17.94 6.93
CA GLY A 50 -2.24 -18.37 6.86
C GLY A 50 -3.21 -17.36 6.24
N GLU A 51 -2.75 -16.14 5.93
CA GLU A 51 -3.55 -15.13 5.23
C GLU A 51 -3.49 -15.30 3.71
N THR A 52 -4.59 -14.98 3.05
CA THR A 52 -4.61 -14.60 1.64
C THR A 52 -4.16 -13.15 1.47
N LEU A 53 -3.81 -12.74 0.26
CA LEU A 53 -3.41 -11.35 -0.02
C LEU A 53 -4.55 -10.35 0.26
N GLU A 54 -5.78 -10.74 -0.04
CA GLU A 54 -6.98 -9.92 0.20
C GLU A 54 -7.32 -9.81 1.69
N GLU A 55 -7.11 -10.86 2.48
CA GLU A 55 -7.26 -10.82 3.93
C GLU A 55 -6.21 -9.93 4.57
N CYS A 56 -4.94 -10.08 4.19
CA CYS A 56 -3.86 -9.21 4.61
C CYS A 56 -4.17 -7.73 4.31
N LEU A 57 -4.60 -7.43 3.07
CA LEU A 57 -4.95 -6.06 2.69
C LEU A 57 -6.06 -5.47 3.58
N ARG A 58 -7.13 -6.25 3.86
CA ARG A 58 -8.22 -5.79 4.72
C ARG A 58 -7.76 -5.57 6.16
N ARG A 59 -6.94 -6.48 6.69
CA ARG A 59 -6.38 -6.38 8.04
C ARG A 59 -5.49 -5.16 8.18
N GLU A 60 -4.49 -5.01 7.32
CA GLU A 60 -3.56 -3.87 7.34
C GLU A 60 -4.29 -2.52 7.24
N VAL A 61 -5.23 -2.39 6.29
CA VAL A 61 -6.02 -1.17 6.13
C VAL A 61 -6.84 -0.86 7.38
N PHE A 62 -7.42 -1.90 8.00
CA PHE A 62 -8.21 -1.70 9.22
C PHE A 62 -7.33 -1.37 10.43
N GLU A 63 -6.20 -2.04 10.60
CA GLU A 63 -5.26 -1.82 11.70
C GLU A 63 -4.63 -0.43 11.61
N GLU A 64 -4.13 -0.04 10.43
CA GLU A 64 -3.42 1.22 10.25
C GLU A 64 -4.34 2.46 10.29
N VAL A 65 -5.54 2.37 9.70
CA VAL A 65 -6.39 3.57 9.48
C VAL A 65 -7.89 3.37 9.80
N GLY A 66 -8.32 2.21 10.29
CA GLY A 66 -9.68 1.98 10.83
C GLY A 66 -10.80 1.90 9.81
N ILE A 67 -10.53 1.83 8.50
CA ILE A 67 -11.56 1.77 7.46
C ILE A 67 -11.73 0.38 6.86
N GLN A 68 -12.88 0.16 6.21
CA GLN A 68 -13.17 -1.04 5.42
C GLN A 68 -13.08 -0.72 3.93
N VAL A 69 -12.66 -1.74 3.16
CA VAL A 69 -12.52 -1.63 1.70
C VAL A 69 -13.24 -2.73 0.96
N LYS A 70 -13.62 -2.45 -0.28
CA LYS A 70 -14.27 -3.36 -1.22
C LYS A 70 -13.64 -3.28 -2.61
N HIS A 71 -14.06 -4.15 -3.51
CA HIS A 71 -13.62 -4.19 -4.91
C HIS A 71 -12.09 -4.22 -5.05
N ILE A 72 -11.44 -5.08 -4.26
CA ILE A 72 -10.00 -5.29 -4.31
C ILE A 72 -9.63 -5.91 -5.65
N ARG A 73 -8.69 -5.30 -6.39
CA ARG A 73 -8.21 -5.77 -7.69
C ARG A 73 -6.70 -5.74 -7.74
N TYR A 74 -6.11 -6.82 -8.23
CA TYR A 74 -4.67 -6.88 -8.51
C TYR A 74 -4.29 -5.80 -9.53
N PHE A 75 -3.20 -5.10 -9.27
CA PHE A 75 -2.65 -4.06 -10.13
C PHE A 75 -1.34 -4.53 -10.79
N LYS A 76 -0.31 -4.80 -10.01
CA LYS A 76 1.03 -5.15 -10.47
C LYS A 76 1.84 -5.71 -9.30
N SER A 77 2.95 -6.39 -9.57
CA SER A 77 3.94 -6.72 -8.54
C SER A 77 5.30 -6.12 -8.86
N GLN A 78 6.11 -5.90 -7.82
CA GLN A 78 7.47 -5.40 -7.92
C GLN A 78 8.36 -6.12 -6.90
N SER A 79 9.50 -6.65 -7.37
CA SER A 79 10.55 -7.12 -6.46
C SER A 79 11.15 -5.94 -5.72
N TRP A 80 11.26 -6.08 -4.41
CA TRP A 80 11.88 -5.09 -3.53
C TRP A 80 12.90 -5.78 -2.62
N PRO A 81 14.11 -6.05 -3.13
CA PRO A 81 15.11 -6.89 -2.45
C PRO A 81 15.84 -6.14 -1.32
N PHE A 82 15.12 -5.40 -0.50
CA PHE A 82 15.62 -4.64 0.64
C PHE A 82 14.82 -4.97 1.92
N PRO A 83 15.11 -6.14 2.56
CA PRO A 83 16.11 -7.18 2.18
C PRO A 83 15.60 -8.23 1.19
N ASP A 84 14.31 -8.60 1.17
CA ASP A 84 13.78 -9.78 0.47
C ASP A 84 12.30 -9.70 0.11
N SER A 85 11.74 -8.50 -0.03
CA SER A 85 10.30 -8.33 -0.25
C SER A 85 9.87 -8.53 -1.70
N LEU A 86 8.68 -9.13 -1.87
CA LEU A 86 7.89 -9.08 -3.09
C LEU A 86 6.66 -8.22 -2.81
N MET A 87 6.60 -7.03 -3.40
CA MET A 87 5.46 -6.12 -3.29
C MET A 87 4.37 -6.51 -4.27
N ILE A 88 3.14 -6.69 -3.78
CA ILE A 88 1.98 -7.05 -4.59
C ILE A 88 0.97 -5.91 -4.49
N GLY A 89 0.81 -5.18 -5.59
CA GLY A 89 0.00 -3.98 -5.71
C GLY A 89 -1.46 -4.27 -6.01
N PHE A 90 -2.34 -3.57 -5.29
CA PHE A 90 -3.77 -3.63 -5.45
C PHE A 90 -4.38 -2.23 -5.57
N THR A 91 -5.53 -2.17 -6.21
CA THR A 91 -6.48 -1.06 -6.10
C THR A 91 -7.69 -1.52 -5.31
N ALA A 92 -8.24 -0.67 -4.46
CA ALA A 92 -9.44 -0.94 -3.68
C ALA A 92 -10.33 0.30 -3.59
N GLN A 93 -11.60 0.11 -3.29
CA GLN A 93 -12.52 1.21 -3.02
C GLN A 93 -12.84 1.27 -1.53
N TYR A 94 -12.95 2.48 -1.01
CA TYR A 94 -13.50 2.72 0.32
C TYR A 94 -14.92 2.13 0.41
N ASP A 95 -15.21 1.47 1.50
CA ASP A 95 -16.53 0.93 1.78
C ASP A 95 -17.18 1.66 2.95
N SER A 96 -16.55 1.65 4.12
CA SER A 96 -17.10 2.23 5.36
C SER A 96 -16.01 2.53 6.38
N GLY A 97 -16.39 3.15 7.50
CA GLY A 97 -15.50 3.52 8.61
C GLY A 97 -15.04 4.97 8.56
N GLN A 98 -14.40 5.40 9.62
CA GLN A 98 -13.75 6.71 9.73
C GLN A 98 -12.26 6.50 9.95
N ILE A 99 -11.43 7.40 9.39
CA ILE A 99 -9.99 7.35 9.60
C ILE A 99 -9.71 7.48 11.10
N SER A 100 -8.99 6.48 11.60
CA SER A 100 -8.48 6.41 12.97
C SER A 100 -7.11 5.76 12.89
N GLU A 101 -6.07 6.59 12.90
CA GLU A 101 -4.68 6.16 12.73
C GLU A 101 -4.20 5.34 13.93
N ASP A 102 -3.46 4.27 13.66
CA ASP A 102 -2.62 3.64 14.69
C ASP A 102 -1.35 4.49 14.89
N PRO A 103 -1.20 5.16 16.03
CA PRO A 103 -0.07 6.07 16.27
C PRO A 103 1.29 5.35 16.35
N SER A 104 1.31 4.03 16.42
CA SER A 104 2.56 3.24 16.39
C SER A 104 3.13 3.12 14.98
N GLU A 105 2.29 3.22 13.95
CA GLU A 105 2.68 3.05 12.55
C GLU A 105 2.40 4.27 11.67
N ILE A 106 1.28 4.95 11.89
CA ILE A 106 0.80 6.07 11.07
C ILE A 106 0.79 7.36 11.86
N LEU A 107 1.52 8.36 11.37
CA LEU A 107 1.51 9.72 11.91
C LEU A 107 0.29 10.53 11.46
N GLU A 108 -0.17 10.27 10.24
CA GLU A 108 -1.27 10.99 9.63
C GLU A 108 -1.79 10.23 8.41
N ALA A 109 -3.11 10.15 8.26
CA ALA A 109 -3.77 9.62 7.08
C ALA A 109 -4.88 10.57 6.63
N ARG A 110 -4.94 10.87 5.32
CA ARG A 110 -5.95 11.78 4.75
C ARG A 110 -6.36 11.39 3.35
N TRP A 111 -7.56 11.86 2.97
CA TRP A 111 -8.04 11.83 1.60
C TRP A 111 -7.49 13.03 0.82
N PHE A 112 -6.97 12.78 -0.38
CA PHE A 112 -6.41 13.80 -1.26
C PHE A 112 -7.07 13.74 -2.63
N ASP A 113 -7.40 14.94 -3.17
CA ASP A 113 -7.84 15.08 -4.55
C ASP A 113 -6.66 14.94 -5.51
N ALA A 114 -6.93 14.49 -6.74
CA ALA A 114 -5.88 14.27 -7.76
C ALA A 114 -5.06 15.53 -8.08
N ASP A 115 -5.67 16.70 -7.98
CA ASP A 115 -5.04 18.00 -8.28
C ASP A 115 -4.26 18.59 -7.10
N HIS A 116 -4.40 18.01 -5.89
CA HIS A 116 -3.81 18.54 -4.65
C HIS A 116 -3.07 17.45 -3.88
N LEU A 117 -2.23 16.69 -4.57
CA LEU A 117 -1.43 15.66 -3.93
C LEU A 117 -0.25 16.26 -3.15
N PRO A 118 0.11 15.67 -1.99
CA PRO A 118 1.31 16.04 -1.24
C PRO A 118 2.58 15.53 -1.94
N LEU A 119 3.72 15.60 -1.28
CA LEU A 119 4.94 14.92 -1.72
C LEU A 119 4.71 13.40 -1.65
N THR A 120 4.89 12.71 -2.77
CA THR A 120 4.67 11.27 -2.93
C THR A 120 5.91 10.56 -3.49
N PRO A 121 5.99 9.21 -3.39
CA PRO A 121 7.06 8.44 -4.00
C PRO A 121 7.17 8.63 -5.51
N ASP A 122 8.40 8.41 -6.03
CA ASP A 122 8.67 8.44 -7.47
C ASP A 122 7.82 7.40 -8.21
N LYS A 123 7.36 7.75 -9.41
CA LYS A 123 6.58 6.89 -10.31
C LYS A 123 7.32 5.63 -10.80
N LYS A 124 8.61 5.48 -10.49
CA LYS A 124 9.41 4.28 -10.79
C LYS A 124 9.23 3.17 -9.76
N VAL A 125 8.64 3.48 -8.62
CA VAL A 125 8.30 2.49 -7.59
C VAL A 125 6.80 2.24 -7.57
N LEU A 126 6.39 1.04 -7.15
CA LEU A 126 5.00 0.59 -7.21
C LEU A 126 4.03 1.53 -6.48
N ALA A 127 4.44 2.11 -5.35
CA ALA A 127 3.66 3.13 -4.63
C ALA A 127 3.34 4.35 -5.53
N GLY A 128 4.34 4.88 -6.20
CA GLY A 128 4.19 6.01 -7.11
C GLY A 128 3.40 5.64 -8.37
N GLU A 129 3.54 4.41 -8.89
CA GLU A 129 2.74 3.92 -10.02
C GLU A 129 1.24 3.83 -9.67
N LEU A 130 0.91 3.38 -8.46
CA LEU A 130 -0.48 3.31 -7.96
C LEU A 130 -1.11 4.71 -7.83
N ILE A 131 -0.34 5.68 -7.32
CA ILE A 131 -0.80 7.07 -7.22
C ILE A 131 -0.99 7.69 -8.62
N ASP A 132 -0.04 7.47 -9.54
CA ASP A 132 -0.14 7.95 -10.93
C ASP A 132 -1.34 7.31 -11.67
N TRP A 133 -1.61 6.02 -11.43
CA TRP A 133 -2.81 5.36 -11.93
C TRP A 133 -4.08 6.07 -11.47
N PHE A 134 -4.18 6.42 -10.18
CA PHE A 134 -5.32 7.16 -9.65
C PHE A 134 -5.48 8.51 -10.36
N VAL A 135 -4.43 9.31 -10.47
CA VAL A 135 -4.46 10.63 -11.14
C VAL A 135 -4.96 10.50 -12.58
N ARG A 136 -4.43 9.53 -13.34
CA ARG A 136 -4.87 9.29 -14.73
C ARG A 136 -6.31 8.82 -14.85
N SER A 137 -6.82 8.06 -13.87
CA SER A 137 -8.21 7.62 -13.87
C SER A 137 -9.18 8.78 -13.73
N GLN A 138 -8.86 9.76 -12.88
CA GLN A 138 -9.68 10.96 -12.68
C GLN A 138 -9.72 11.85 -13.94
N THR A 139 -8.59 11.97 -14.65
CA THR A 139 -8.52 12.77 -15.88
C THR A 139 -9.38 12.18 -17.01
N ARG A 140 -9.58 10.85 -17.03
CA ARG A 140 -10.42 10.19 -18.06
C ARG A 140 -11.91 10.31 -17.79
N GLU A 141 -12.34 10.46 -16.55
CA GLU A 141 -13.74 10.66 -16.18
C GLU A 141 -14.21 12.11 -16.40
N SER A 142 -13.28 13.05 -16.55
CA SER A 142 -13.56 14.47 -16.78
C SER A 142 -13.72 14.83 -18.28
N CYS A 143 -13.56 13.88 -19.17
CA CYS A 143 -13.86 13.97 -20.60
C CYS A 143 -15.10 13.13 -20.93
#